data_69c4410dea69b06e98a35d740c2549fd
#
_entry.id   69c4410dea69b06e98a35d740c2549fd
#
_cell.length_a   1.000
_cell.length_b   1.000
_cell.length_c   1.000
_cell.angle_alpha   90.00
_cell.angle_beta   90.00
_cell.angle_gamma   90.00
#
_symmetry.space_group_name_H-M   'P 1'
#
loop_
_entity.id
_entity.type
_entity.pdbx_description
1 polymer ?
#
loop_
_entity_poly.entity_id
_entity_poly.type
_entity_poly.pdbx_seq_one_letter_code
_entity_poly.pdbx_strand_id
1 'polypeptide(L)'
;MTTTRRKPTVRSQDRAHKRKPCIDCTAEGIVTKRKAPHPGPRCVTHHRAKRLQRRTLTQEQRWMDVYGITADEYWAIYEHQGGYCYICRRANGKRKRLSVDHDHATGIVRGLLCTACNRNVLGHLRDSQEAAQRIIDYLDDPPAVQVIGARVVPEP
;
A
#
# COMPACT_ATOMS: atom_id res chain seq x y z
N MET A 1 -2.01 35.06 49.53
CA MET A 1 -1.53 34.41 48.25
C MET A 1 -2.48 34.83 47.16
N THR A 2 -2.14 35.85 46.40
CA THR A 2 -2.99 36.45 45.36
C THR A 2 -2.62 35.89 44.00
N THR A 3 -3.50 35.03 43.47
CA THR A 3 -3.36 34.44 42.13
C THR A 3 -3.74 35.48 41.07
N THR A 4 -2.77 36.04 40.42
CA THR A 4 -2.95 36.96 39.26
C THR A 4 -3.40 36.16 38.04
N ARG A 5 -4.67 36.25 37.71
CA ARG A 5 -5.29 35.72 36.48
C ARG A 5 -4.75 36.53 35.28
N ARG A 6 -3.87 35.90 34.46
CA ARG A 6 -3.42 36.50 33.20
C ARG A 6 -4.60 36.66 32.25
N LYS A 7 -4.89 37.89 31.83
CA LYS A 7 -5.86 38.19 30.76
C LYS A 7 -5.38 37.56 29.44
N PRO A 8 -6.26 36.93 28.66
CA PRO A 8 -5.90 36.42 27.33
C PRO A 8 -5.57 37.62 26.43
N THR A 9 -4.40 37.53 25.79
CA THR A 9 -3.93 38.52 24.82
C THR A 9 -4.80 38.53 23.59
N VAL A 10 -5.34 39.69 23.23
CA VAL A 10 -6.16 39.98 22.03
C VAL A 10 -5.29 39.90 20.76
N ARG A 11 -4.73 38.73 20.44
CA ARG A 11 -3.87 38.53 19.24
C ARG A 11 -4.30 37.40 18.31
N SER A 12 -5.49 36.80 18.49
CA SER A 12 -5.94 35.67 17.66
C SER A 12 -7.17 35.96 16.79
N GLN A 13 -7.77 37.17 16.83
CA GLN A 13 -9.03 37.42 16.10
C GLN A 13 -8.88 38.12 14.74
N ASP A 14 -7.74 38.76 14.42
CA ASP A 14 -7.60 39.57 13.20
C ASP A 14 -6.89 38.88 12.01
N ARG A 15 -6.60 37.61 12.08
CA ARG A 15 -6.07 36.84 10.94
C ARG A 15 -7.09 35.89 10.32
N ALA A 16 -8.33 36.26 10.20
CA ALA A 16 -9.21 35.74 9.20
C ALA A 16 -8.76 36.23 7.81
N HIS A 17 -7.55 35.86 7.40
CA HIS A 17 -7.14 36.06 6.01
C HIS A 17 -8.27 35.51 5.13
N LYS A 18 -8.89 36.37 4.31
CA LYS A 18 -9.85 35.95 3.28
C LYS A 18 -9.19 34.85 2.47
N ARG A 19 -9.50 33.58 2.83
CA ARG A 19 -8.88 32.44 2.20
C ARG A 19 -9.25 32.47 0.72
N LYS A 20 -8.25 32.49 -0.14
CA LYS A 20 -8.43 32.53 -1.58
C LYS A 20 -9.25 31.32 -2.06
N PRO A 21 -10.02 31.44 -3.14
CA PRO A 21 -10.69 30.30 -3.78
C PRO A 21 -9.64 29.27 -4.21
N CYS A 22 -10.08 28.01 -4.33
CA CYS A 22 -9.22 26.93 -4.79
C CYS A 22 -8.83 27.16 -6.26
N ILE A 23 -7.55 27.11 -6.56
CA ILE A 23 -7.04 27.36 -7.95
C ILE A 23 -7.62 26.37 -8.95
N ASP A 24 -7.75 25.08 -8.57
CA ASP A 24 -8.27 24.07 -9.48
C ASP A 24 -9.79 24.24 -9.68
N CYS A 25 -10.57 24.54 -8.62
CA CYS A 25 -11.99 24.88 -8.79
C CYS A 25 -12.18 26.11 -9.71
N THR A 26 -11.32 27.10 -9.59
CA THR A 26 -11.37 28.30 -10.46
C THR A 26 -11.06 27.94 -11.92
N ALA A 27 -10.04 27.11 -12.15
CA ALA A 27 -9.67 26.66 -13.48
C ALA A 27 -10.76 25.78 -14.14
N GLU A 28 -11.47 24.98 -13.34
CA GLU A 28 -12.56 24.11 -13.77
C GLU A 28 -13.92 24.84 -13.86
N GLY A 29 -13.96 26.14 -13.58
CA GLY A 29 -15.21 26.93 -13.57
C GLY A 29 -16.19 26.55 -12.46
N ILE A 30 -15.74 25.83 -11.44
CA ILE A 30 -16.58 25.38 -10.34
C ILE A 30 -16.78 26.52 -9.33
N VAL A 31 -18.00 27.05 -9.29
CA VAL A 31 -18.40 28.03 -8.27
C VAL A 31 -18.59 27.32 -6.93
N THR A 32 -17.62 27.38 -6.04
CA THR A 32 -17.69 26.79 -4.71
C THR A 32 -17.49 27.81 -3.62
N LYS A 33 -18.34 27.73 -2.58
CA LYS A 33 -18.16 28.50 -1.34
C LYS A 33 -17.07 27.90 -0.44
N ARG A 34 -16.51 26.74 -0.79
CA ARG A 34 -15.47 26.06 -0.02
C ARG A 34 -14.14 26.79 -0.20
N LYS A 35 -13.67 27.39 0.88
CA LYS A 35 -12.35 27.99 0.94
C LYS A 35 -11.28 26.92 1.02
N ALA A 36 -10.08 27.17 0.52
CA ALA A 36 -8.94 26.29 0.70
C ALA A 36 -8.61 26.15 2.22
N PRO A 37 -8.88 25.05 2.89
CA PRO A 37 -8.71 24.96 4.35
C PRO A 37 -7.27 24.70 4.79
N HIS A 38 -6.40 24.31 3.88
CA HIS A 38 -5.00 24.02 4.16
C HIS A 38 -4.13 25.24 3.88
N PRO A 39 -2.92 25.35 4.46
CA PRO A 39 -1.92 26.32 4.06
C PRO A 39 -1.46 25.99 2.63
N GLY A 40 -2.32 26.26 1.64
CA GLY A 40 -2.08 25.97 0.24
C GLY A 40 -3.24 26.43 -0.63
N PRO A 41 -3.05 26.43 -1.97
CA PRO A 41 -4.01 27.04 -2.89
C PRO A 41 -5.20 26.13 -3.23
N ARG A 42 -5.33 24.93 -2.62
CA ARG A 42 -6.32 23.91 -3.00
C ARG A 42 -7.33 23.61 -1.90
N CYS A 43 -8.58 23.34 -2.29
CA CYS A 43 -9.59 22.77 -1.39
C CYS A 43 -9.24 21.30 -1.04
N VAL A 44 -9.88 20.73 -0.02
CA VAL A 44 -9.62 19.36 0.46
C VAL A 44 -9.70 18.32 -0.66
N THR A 45 -10.71 18.45 -1.54
CA THR A 45 -10.93 17.52 -2.65
C THR A 45 -9.75 17.56 -3.64
N HIS A 46 -9.39 18.74 -4.12
CA HIS A 46 -8.30 18.89 -5.08
C HIS A 46 -6.92 18.63 -4.45
N HIS A 47 -6.75 18.95 -3.17
CA HIS A 47 -5.52 18.56 -2.45
C HIS A 47 -5.38 17.02 -2.36
N ARG A 48 -6.48 16.30 -2.05
CA ARG A 48 -6.48 14.82 -2.03
C ARG A 48 -6.22 14.23 -3.42
N ALA A 49 -6.89 14.74 -4.45
CA ALA A 49 -6.68 14.31 -5.83
C ALA A 49 -5.22 14.50 -6.28
N LYS A 50 -4.65 15.68 -6.02
CA LYS A 50 -3.24 15.97 -6.38
C LYS A 50 -2.25 15.10 -5.60
N ARG A 51 -2.53 14.84 -4.32
CA ARG A 51 -1.72 13.92 -3.50
C ARG A 51 -1.78 12.50 -4.05
N LEU A 52 -2.96 12.02 -4.44
CA LEU A 52 -3.12 10.71 -5.05
C LEU A 52 -2.36 10.61 -6.37
N GLN A 53 -2.51 11.59 -7.26
CA GLN A 53 -1.77 11.65 -8.52
C GLN A 53 -0.25 11.59 -8.31
N ARG A 54 0.30 12.40 -7.41
CA ARG A 54 1.74 12.36 -7.08
C ARG A 54 2.16 11.00 -6.59
N ARG A 55 1.36 10.38 -5.71
CA ARG A 55 1.66 9.06 -5.18
C ARG A 55 1.68 7.98 -6.27
N THR A 56 0.76 8.07 -7.23
CA THR A 56 0.71 7.16 -8.37
C THR A 56 1.94 7.32 -9.25
N LEU A 57 2.27 8.53 -9.68
CA LEU A 57 3.46 8.81 -10.48
C LEU A 57 4.75 8.37 -9.79
N THR A 58 4.89 8.62 -8.47
CA THR A 58 6.06 8.18 -7.70
C THR A 58 6.17 6.65 -7.66
N GLN A 59 5.05 5.94 -7.61
CA GLN A 59 5.06 4.49 -7.60
C GLN A 59 5.41 3.89 -8.97
N GLU A 60 4.87 4.47 -10.05
CA GLU A 60 5.18 4.08 -11.42
C GLU A 60 6.66 4.32 -11.73
N GLN A 61 7.17 5.49 -11.33
CA GLN A 61 8.60 5.78 -11.46
C GLN A 61 9.44 4.76 -10.68
N ARG A 62 9.03 4.37 -9.46
CA ARG A 62 9.72 3.36 -8.69
C ARG A 62 9.72 1.98 -9.34
N TRP A 63 8.64 1.58 -10.02
CA TRP A 63 8.64 0.32 -10.76
C TRP A 63 9.68 0.31 -11.87
N MET A 64 9.79 1.42 -12.61
CA MET A 64 10.82 1.58 -13.63
C MET A 64 12.23 1.60 -13.02
N ASP A 65 12.46 2.43 -12.01
CA ASP A 65 13.80 2.64 -11.44
C ASP A 65 14.36 1.39 -10.74
N VAL A 66 13.48 0.61 -10.08
CA VAL A 66 13.90 -0.53 -9.26
C VAL A 66 13.80 -1.86 -9.99
N TYR A 67 12.77 -2.03 -10.82
CA TYR A 67 12.47 -3.32 -11.46
C TYR A 67 12.55 -3.27 -12.98
N GLY A 68 12.75 -2.10 -13.58
CA GLY A 68 12.81 -1.93 -15.02
C GLY A 68 11.49 -2.19 -15.75
N ILE A 69 10.35 -2.12 -15.05
CA ILE A 69 9.03 -2.34 -15.64
C ILE A 69 8.20 -1.05 -15.67
N THR A 70 7.45 -0.87 -16.73
CA THR A 70 6.49 0.23 -16.88
C THR A 70 5.22 -0.02 -16.07
N ALA A 71 4.37 1.03 -15.97
CA ALA A 71 3.05 0.89 -15.38
C ALA A 71 2.17 -0.09 -16.16
N ASP A 72 2.22 -0.05 -17.49
CA ASP A 72 1.44 -0.92 -18.36
C ASP A 72 1.85 -2.39 -18.18
N GLU A 73 3.15 -2.67 -18.10
CA GLU A 73 3.66 -4.02 -17.81
C GLU A 73 3.24 -4.50 -16.43
N TYR A 74 3.27 -3.64 -15.40
CA TYR A 74 2.75 -3.99 -14.08
C TYR A 74 1.27 -4.40 -14.15
N TRP A 75 0.45 -3.64 -14.86
CA TRP A 75 -0.96 -3.93 -14.98
C TRP A 75 -1.24 -5.16 -15.86
N ALA A 76 -0.44 -5.40 -16.90
CA ALA A 76 -0.52 -6.62 -17.69
C ALA A 76 -0.22 -7.88 -16.85
N ILE A 77 0.81 -7.83 -16.00
CA ILE A 77 1.10 -8.92 -15.04
C ILE A 77 -0.07 -9.10 -14.06
N TYR A 78 -0.61 -7.98 -13.54
CA TYR A 78 -1.74 -8.02 -12.60
C TYR A 78 -2.97 -8.69 -13.21
N GLU A 79 -3.33 -8.35 -14.43
CA GLU A 79 -4.44 -8.96 -15.18
C GLU A 79 -4.18 -10.43 -15.50
N HIS A 80 -2.98 -10.77 -15.96
CA HIS A 80 -2.58 -12.16 -16.20
C HIS A 80 -2.72 -13.03 -14.95
N GLN A 81 -2.44 -12.47 -13.77
CA GLN A 81 -2.63 -13.16 -12.49
C GLN A 81 -4.10 -13.19 -12.01
N GLY A 82 -5.04 -12.65 -12.79
CA GLY A 82 -6.46 -12.55 -12.45
C GLY A 82 -6.75 -11.52 -11.36
N GLY A 83 -5.87 -10.52 -11.18
CA GLY A 83 -6.06 -9.44 -10.22
C GLY A 83 -5.74 -9.80 -8.77
N TYR A 84 -5.02 -10.88 -8.52
CA TYR A 84 -4.71 -11.37 -7.17
C TYR A 84 -3.22 -11.68 -6.99
N CYS A 85 -2.80 -11.74 -5.74
CA CYS A 85 -1.51 -12.31 -5.37
C CYS A 85 -1.38 -13.72 -5.93
N TYR A 86 -0.30 -13.99 -6.66
CA TYR A 86 -0.10 -15.28 -7.33
C TYR A 86 -0.13 -16.47 -6.37
N ILE A 87 0.50 -16.35 -5.19
CA ILE A 87 0.61 -17.43 -4.21
C ILE A 87 -0.69 -17.64 -3.44
N CYS A 88 -1.16 -16.65 -2.69
CA CYS A 88 -2.29 -16.88 -1.77
C CYS A 88 -3.67 -16.67 -2.37
N ARG A 89 -3.78 -16.09 -3.55
CA ARG A 89 -5.04 -15.76 -4.26
C ARG A 89 -6.07 -14.95 -3.46
N ARG A 90 -5.70 -14.46 -2.26
CA ARG A 90 -6.60 -13.71 -1.36
C ARG A 90 -6.47 -12.20 -1.48
N ALA A 91 -5.24 -11.70 -1.62
CA ALA A 91 -4.97 -10.27 -1.73
C ALA A 91 -5.13 -9.79 -3.18
N ASN A 92 -6.03 -8.84 -3.42
CA ASN A 92 -6.36 -8.33 -4.75
C ASN A 92 -5.73 -6.96 -5.08
N GLY A 93 -4.84 -6.44 -4.26
CA GLY A 93 -4.18 -5.16 -4.53
C GLY A 93 -5.04 -3.88 -4.44
N LYS A 94 -6.36 -4.00 -4.23
CA LYS A 94 -7.28 -2.82 -4.19
C LYS A 94 -6.96 -1.87 -3.04
N ARG A 95 -6.71 -2.40 -1.87
CA ARG A 95 -6.40 -1.60 -0.67
C ARG A 95 -4.92 -1.22 -0.61
N LYS A 96 -4.04 -2.13 -0.97
CA LYS A 96 -2.60 -1.96 -1.05
C LYS A 96 -2.12 -2.69 -2.29
N ARG A 97 -1.49 -1.99 -3.25
CA ARG A 97 -0.96 -2.59 -4.48
C ARG A 97 -0.06 -3.78 -4.16
N LEU A 98 -0.11 -4.81 -5.01
CA LEU A 98 0.78 -5.94 -4.91
C LEU A 98 2.22 -5.49 -5.12
N SER A 99 3.15 -6.14 -4.46
CA SER A 99 4.57 -5.89 -4.63
C SER A 99 5.09 -6.64 -5.85
N VAL A 100 5.96 -6.01 -6.61
CA VAL A 100 6.73 -6.71 -7.63
C VAL A 100 7.70 -7.65 -6.92
N ASP A 101 7.69 -8.89 -7.32
CA ASP A 101 8.61 -9.93 -6.89
C ASP A 101 9.63 -10.22 -7.99
N HIS A 102 10.88 -10.47 -7.60
CA HIS A 102 11.97 -10.76 -8.52
C HIS A 102 12.94 -11.77 -7.91
N ASP A 103 13.62 -12.48 -8.74
CA ASP A 103 14.69 -13.37 -8.35
C ASP A 103 15.91 -12.58 -7.87
N HIS A 104 16.38 -12.85 -6.65
CA HIS A 104 17.49 -12.10 -6.06
C HIS A 104 18.85 -12.42 -6.66
N ALA A 105 19.01 -13.55 -7.35
CA ALA A 105 20.26 -13.94 -7.98
C ALA A 105 20.37 -13.38 -9.41
N THR A 106 19.27 -13.42 -10.16
CA THR A 106 19.23 -13.04 -11.59
C THR A 106 18.63 -11.68 -11.84
N GLY A 107 17.86 -11.12 -10.88
CA GLY A 107 17.10 -9.89 -11.05
C GLY A 107 15.82 -10.03 -11.89
N ILE A 108 15.49 -11.22 -12.37
CA ILE A 108 14.31 -11.46 -13.22
C ILE A 108 13.03 -11.23 -12.44
N VAL A 109 12.15 -10.35 -12.96
CA VAL A 109 10.81 -10.14 -12.41
C VAL A 109 9.98 -11.40 -12.58
N ARG A 110 9.45 -11.94 -11.48
CA ARG A 110 8.68 -13.19 -11.45
C ARG A 110 7.17 -12.95 -11.45
N GLY A 111 6.72 -11.84 -10.86
CA GLY A 111 5.30 -11.53 -10.78
C GLY A 111 4.93 -10.61 -9.62
N LEU A 112 3.64 -10.63 -9.25
CA LEU A 112 3.09 -9.75 -8.23
C LEU A 112 2.58 -10.53 -7.02
N LEU A 113 3.05 -10.16 -5.85
CA LEU A 113 2.72 -10.80 -4.60
C LEU A 113 2.20 -9.80 -3.55
N CYS A 114 1.38 -10.25 -2.62
CA CYS A 114 1.11 -9.46 -1.42
C CYS A 114 2.35 -9.44 -0.51
N THR A 115 2.41 -8.43 0.36
CA THR A 115 3.56 -8.26 1.26
C THR A 115 3.84 -9.49 2.13
N ALA A 116 2.77 -10.20 2.57
CA ALA A 116 2.93 -11.40 3.38
C ALA A 116 3.56 -12.56 2.58
N CYS A 117 3.09 -12.81 1.36
CA CYS A 117 3.66 -13.87 0.53
C CYS A 117 5.10 -13.54 0.10
N ASN A 118 5.36 -12.30 -0.29
CA ASN A 118 6.70 -11.88 -0.71
C ASN A 118 7.72 -11.97 0.44
N ARG A 119 7.38 -11.43 1.63
CA ARG A 119 8.33 -11.38 2.74
C ARG A 119 8.36 -12.64 3.60
N ASN A 120 7.16 -13.13 3.97
CA ASN A 120 7.05 -14.15 5.02
C ASN A 120 7.01 -15.57 4.44
N VAL A 121 6.67 -15.72 3.16
CA VAL A 121 6.73 -17.04 2.49
C VAL A 121 8.05 -17.13 1.71
N LEU A 122 8.16 -16.42 0.58
CA LEU A 122 9.36 -16.53 -0.26
C LEU A 122 10.63 -16.04 0.47
N GLY A 123 10.57 -14.90 1.15
CA GLY A 123 11.71 -14.39 1.89
C GLY A 123 12.15 -15.31 3.03
N HIS A 124 11.20 -16.00 3.70
CA HIS A 124 11.53 -17.00 4.72
C HIS A 124 12.16 -18.25 4.10
N LEU A 125 11.64 -18.71 2.98
CA LEU A 125 12.18 -19.86 2.24
C LEU A 125 13.49 -19.54 1.50
N ARG A 126 13.91 -18.26 1.46
CA ARG A 126 15.09 -17.78 0.70
C ARG A 126 15.06 -18.24 -0.77
N ASP A 127 13.89 -18.20 -1.38
CA ASP A 127 13.64 -18.64 -2.76
C ASP A 127 13.98 -20.12 -3.04
N SER A 128 14.14 -20.97 -2.00
CA SER A 128 14.45 -22.39 -2.16
C SER A 128 13.23 -23.17 -2.61
N GLN A 129 13.33 -23.75 -3.80
CA GLN A 129 12.31 -24.66 -4.35
C GLN A 129 12.21 -25.96 -3.53
N GLU A 130 13.33 -26.47 -3.04
CA GLU A 130 13.35 -27.66 -2.19
C GLU A 130 12.65 -27.42 -0.84
N ALA A 131 12.78 -26.21 -0.27
CA ALA A 131 12.05 -25.86 0.93
C ALA A 131 10.54 -25.75 0.66
N ALA A 132 10.14 -25.21 -0.49
CA ALA A 132 8.75 -25.17 -0.91
C ALA A 132 8.19 -26.58 -1.15
N GLN A 133 8.97 -27.49 -1.76
CA GLN A 133 8.56 -28.87 -1.94
C GLN A 133 8.35 -29.57 -0.58
N ARG A 134 9.27 -29.37 0.38
CA ARG A 134 9.08 -29.94 1.73
C ARG A 134 7.83 -29.45 2.46
N ILE A 135 7.32 -28.26 2.14
CA ILE A 135 6.02 -27.80 2.68
C ILE A 135 4.88 -28.63 2.08
N ILE A 136 4.93 -28.93 0.80
CA ILE A 136 3.93 -29.77 0.13
C ILE A 136 3.96 -31.17 0.77
N ASP A 137 5.13 -31.78 0.83
CA ASP A 137 5.33 -33.11 1.41
C ASP A 137 4.83 -33.18 2.86
N TYR A 138 5.12 -32.15 3.66
CA TYR A 138 4.66 -32.06 5.05
C TYR A 138 3.13 -31.97 5.20
N LEU A 139 2.45 -31.30 4.25
CA LEU A 139 0.99 -31.19 4.27
C LEU A 139 0.32 -32.47 3.76
N ASP A 140 0.93 -33.13 2.80
CA ASP A 140 0.39 -34.36 2.18
C ASP A 140 0.62 -35.59 3.09
N ASP A 141 1.77 -35.68 3.71
CA ASP A 141 2.15 -36.79 4.58
C ASP A 141 2.84 -36.30 5.88
N PRO A 142 2.07 -35.77 6.84
CA PRO A 142 2.62 -35.19 8.05
C PRO A 142 3.39 -36.22 8.90
N PRO A 143 4.67 -36.00 9.24
CA PRO A 143 5.50 -36.96 9.98
C PRO A 143 4.92 -37.35 11.36
N ALA A 144 4.15 -36.48 11.99
CA ALA A 144 3.47 -36.81 13.24
C ALA A 144 2.47 -37.95 13.07
N VAL A 145 1.75 -37.99 11.95
CA VAL A 145 0.77 -39.06 11.68
C VAL A 145 1.47 -40.40 11.52
N GLN A 146 2.66 -40.45 10.93
CA GLN A 146 3.46 -41.66 10.78
C GLN A 146 3.98 -42.22 12.12
N VAL A 147 4.32 -41.34 13.06
CA VAL A 147 4.97 -41.74 14.34
C VAL A 147 3.96 -42.05 15.44
N ILE A 148 2.93 -41.21 15.61
CA ILE A 148 1.97 -41.30 16.70
C ILE A 148 0.53 -41.59 16.28
N GLY A 149 0.29 -41.77 14.96
CA GLY A 149 -1.05 -41.86 14.36
C GLY A 149 -1.78 -40.54 14.38
N ALA A 150 -2.94 -40.51 13.75
CA ALA A 150 -3.77 -39.31 13.72
C ALA A 150 -4.19 -38.87 15.13
N ARG A 151 -3.92 -37.61 15.46
CA ARG A 151 -4.33 -36.98 16.72
C ARG A 151 -5.07 -35.69 16.42
N VAL A 152 -6.17 -35.47 17.12
CA VAL A 152 -6.96 -34.25 17.04
C VAL A 152 -6.68 -33.41 18.26
N VAL A 153 -6.39 -32.14 18.05
CA VAL A 153 -6.21 -31.16 19.14
C VAL A 153 -7.55 -31.03 19.88
N PRO A 154 -7.60 -31.19 21.21
CA PRO A 154 -8.83 -30.97 22.00
C PRO A 154 -9.37 -29.56 21.73
N GLU A 155 -10.68 -29.42 21.57
CA GLU A 155 -11.31 -28.11 21.51
C GLU A 155 -11.07 -27.35 22.81
N PRO A 156 -10.80 -26.01 22.76
CA PRO A 156 -10.56 -25.19 23.94
C PRO A 156 -11.83 -24.99 24.78
#